data_1a7b4c1ca602c01dcec70066033f9901
#
_entry.id   1a7b4c1ca602c01dcec70066033f9901
#
_cell.length_a   1.000
_cell.length_b   1.000
_cell.length_c   1.000
_cell.angle_alpha   90.00
_cell.angle_beta   90.00
_cell.angle_gamma   90.00
#
_symmetry.space_group_name_H-M   'P 1'
#
loop_
_entity.id
_entity.type
_entity.pdbx_description
1 polymer ?
#
loop_
_entity_poly.entity_id
_entity_poly.type
_entity_poly.pdbx_seq_one_letter_code
_entity_poly.pdbx_strand_id
1 'polypeptide(L)'
;MRTANEYEIAIFKKEYCKNGEVRISIGKDFEVDVESFEELLPGKIVSSYATGNRDIENSFIMFRVCDVIKDIQYFPVFSETVGRKMLKSWNKPVPKKRSIFIEDNNGVGRGNGGTGNGNKNNVENSKLRSLILFARSLMILHINDPQPMNGMLKEIYEKLELHPYWNVRNYEVKAVNTAIGSFLRKDINVQNENFQNLQDYILYLQTNVTGRRLRNTNFDTLRNIMRTEYPAEQVYF
;
A
#
# COMPACT_ATOMS: atom_id res chain seq x y z
N MET A 1 -2.89 8.31 -18.79
CA MET A 1 -3.80 7.11 -18.77
C MET A 1 -4.88 7.28 -17.74
N ARG A 2 -6.13 7.05 -18.10
CA ARG A 2 -7.24 7.03 -17.14
C ARG A 2 -7.43 5.62 -16.55
N THR A 3 -8.02 5.55 -15.38
CA THR A 3 -8.43 4.27 -14.79
C THR A 3 -9.64 3.69 -15.54
N ALA A 4 -9.64 2.37 -15.73
CA ALA A 4 -10.75 1.64 -16.35
C ALA A 4 -12.04 1.81 -15.54
N ASN A 5 -13.17 1.93 -16.23
CA ASN A 5 -14.49 1.92 -15.60
C ASN A 5 -14.96 0.46 -15.35
N GLU A 6 -16.09 0.30 -14.67
CA GLU A 6 -16.63 -1.03 -14.30
C GLU A 6 -16.89 -1.94 -15.50
N TYR A 7 -17.37 -1.39 -16.61
CA TYR A 7 -17.63 -2.15 -17.84
C TYR A 7 -16.34 -2.66 -18.47
N GLU A 8 -15.32 -1.81 -18.55
CA GLU A 8 -13.98 -2.17 -19.05
C GLU A 8 -13.31 -3.21 -18.17
N ILE A 9 -13.45 -3.07 -16.83
CA ILE A 9 -12.98 -4.07 -15.86
C ILE A 9 -13.67 -5.42 -16.07
N ALA A 10 -14.99 -5.43 -16.32
CA ALA A 10 -15.72 -6.66 -16.57
C ALA A 10 -15.24 -7.37 -17.84
N ILE A 11 -15.00 -6.62 -18.92
CA ILE A 11 -14.43 -7.14 -20.17
C ILE A 11 -13.02 -7.69 -19.90
N PHE A 12 -12.15 -6.93 -19.26
CA PHE A 12 -10.79 -7.36 -18.94
C PHE A 12 -10.80 -8.67 -18.11
N LYS A 13 -11.62 -8.77 -17.08
CA LYS A 13 -11.78 -10.00 -16.30
C LYS A 13 -12.20 -11.18 -17.17
N LYS A 14 -13.17 -10.97 -18.05
CA LYS A 14 -13.70 -12.01 -18.95
C LYS A 14 -12.65 -12.47 -19.95
N GLU A 15 -11.86 -11.59 -20.51
CA GLU A 15 -10.90 -11.90 -21.57
C GLU A 15 -9.57 -12.41 -21.02
N TYR A 16 -9.01 -11.77 -20.00
CA TYR A 16 -7.63 -11.98 -19.55
C TYR A 16 -7.48 -12.72 -18.21
N CYS A 17 -8.56 -12.91 -17.44
CA CYS A 17 -8.43 -13.52 -16.12
C CYS A 17 -8.99 -14.95 -15.99
N LYS A 18 -9.40 -15.59 -17.10
CA LYS A 18 -10.11 -16.88 -17.11
C LYS A 18 -9.28 -18.05 -16.57
N ASN A 19 -8.06 -18.24 -17.03
CA ASN A 19 -7.18 -19.35 -16.67
C ASN A 19 -5.71 -18.92 -16.63
N GLY A 20 -4.82 -19.85 -16.25
CA GLY A 20 -3.40 -19.54 -16.05
C GLY A 20 -2.70 -19.09 -17.32
N GLU A 21 -2.98 -19.70 -18.46
CA GLU A 21 -2.33 -19.38 -19.74
C GLU A 21 -2.74 -18.00 -20.23
N VAL A 22 -4.03 -17.69 -20.18
CA VAL A 22 -4.58 -16.38 -20.57
C VAL A 22 -4.06 -15.28 -19.64
N ARG A 23 -3.94 -15.52 -18.33
CA ARG A 23 -3.32 -14.55 -17.40
C ARG A 23 -1.87 -14.25 -17.72
N ILE A 24 -1.13 -15.25 -18.21
CA ILE A 24 0.26 -15.05 -18.63
C ILE A 24 0.36 -14.15 -19.87
N SER A 25 -0.65 -14.15 -20.77
CA SER A 25 -0.65 -13.29 -21.94
C SER A 25 -0.75 -11.80 -21.58
N ILE A 26 -1.30 -11.44 -20.43
CA ILE A 26 -1.35 -10.04 -19.96
C ILE A 26 0.02 -9.35 -20.08
N GLY A 27 1.10 -10.02 -19.66
CA GLY A 27 2.44 -9.45 -19.76
C GLY A 27 3.04 -9.41 -21.18
N LYS A 28 2.34 -9.96 -22.19
CA LYS A 28 2.71 -9.86 -23.60
C LYS A 28 1.91 -8.76 -24.31
N ASP A 29 0.66 -8.59 -23.90
CA ASP A 29 -0.32 -7.73 -24.57
C ASP A 29 -0.35 -6.32 -23.94
N PHE A 30 0.15 -6.18 -22.69
CA PHE A 30 0.12 -4.94 -21.92
C PHE A 30 1.46 -4.64 -21.24
N GLU A 31 1.68 -3.37 -20.93
CA GLU A 31 2.72 -3.00 -19.99
C GLU A 31 2.25 -3.29 -18.56
N VAL A 32 3.06 -4.03 -17.80
CA VAL A 32 2.68 -4.50 -16.47
C VAL A 32 3.74 -4.18 -15.43
N ASP A 33 3.30 -3.57 -14.33
CA ASP A 33 4.10 -3.37 -13.12
C ASP A 33 3.37 -3.93 -11.89
N VAL A 34 4.10 -4.15 -10.80
CA VAL A 34 3.48 -4.44 -9.52
C VAL A 34 3.14 -3.14 -8.80
N GLU A 35 1.85 -2.90 -8.60
CA GLU A 35 1.35 -1.75 -7.86
C GLU A 35 1.52 -1.95 -6.35
N SER A 36 1.18 -3.16 -5.85
CA SER A 36 1.40 -3.52 -4.45
C SER A 36 1.41 -5.03 -4.22
N PHE A 37 2.07 -5.43 -3.15
CA PHE A 37 2.02 -6.78 -2.61
C PHE A 37 1.80 -6.68 -1.11
N GLU A 38 0.59 -7.05 -0.65
CA GLU A 38 0.11 -6.80 0.70
C GLU A 38 -0.30 -8.09 1.41
N GLU A 39 -0.06 -8.13 2.73
CA GLU A 39 -0.64 -9.12 3.64
C GLU A 39 -1.96 -8.59 4.20
N LEU A 40 -3.01 -9.42 4.20
CA LEU A 40 -4.33 -9.04 4.71
C LEU A 40 -4.43 -9.17 6.23
N LEU A 41 -5.32 -8.38 6.83
CA LEU A 41 -5.73 -8.59 8.22
C LEU A 41 -6.51 -9.91 8.35
N PRO A 42 -6.40 -10.61 9.48
CA PRO A 42 -7.21 -11.79 9.76
C PRO A 42 -8.71 -11.50 9.61
N GLY A 43 -9.41 -12.38 8.92
CA GLY A 43 -10.85 -12.23 8.65
C GLY A 43 -11.21 -11.24 7.52
N LYS A 44 -10.24 -10.54 6.93
CA LYS A 44 -10.48 -9.74 5.74
C LYS A 44 -10.37 -10.59 4.48
N ILE A 45 -11.26 -10.32 3.55
CA ILE A 45 -11.40 -11.05 2.29
C ILE A 45 -11.35 -10.06 1.14
N VAL A 46 -10.54 -10.37 0.14
CA VAL A 46 -10.45 -9.59 -1.10
C VAL A 46 -10.82 -10.47 -2.28
N SER A 47 -11.69 -9.96 -3.15
CA SER A 47 -12.08 -10.70 -4.35
C SER A 47 -10.96 -10.76 -5.38
N SER A 48 -10.62 -11.97 -5.81
CA SER A 48 -9.64 -12.19 -6.87
C SER A 48 -10.22 -11.88 -8.26
N TYR A 49 -9.38 -11.35 -9.15
CA TYR A 49 -9.71 -11.26 -10.57
C TYR A 49 -9.63 -12.61 -11.29
N ALA A 50 -8.97 -13.62 -10.69
CA ALA A 50 -8.94 -14.97 -11.27
C ALA A 50 -10.33 -15.58 -11.29
N THR A 51 -10.67 -16.28 -12.39
CA THR A 51 -11.94 -16.99 -12.53
C THR A 51 -12.15 -18.02 -11.42
N GLY A 52 -13.40 -18.12 -10.99
CA GLY A 52 -13.79 -18.94 -9.85
C GLY A 52 -13.92 -18.13 -8.56
N ASN A 53 -13.77 -16.79 -8.63
CA ASN A 53 -13.96 -15.85 -7.51
C ASN A 53 -13.54 -16.44 -6.16
N ARG A 54 -12.32 -17.03 -6.11
CA ARG A 54 -11.77 -17.49 -4.84
C ARG A 54 -11.36 -16.26 -4.07
N ASP A 55 -11.98 -16.11 -2.95
CA ASP A 55 -11.63 -15.08 -2.00
C ASP A 55 -10.17 -15.24 -1.55
N ILE A 56 -9.51 -14.10 -1.43
CA ILE A 56 -8.12 -14.03 -0.97
C ILE A 56 -8.16 -13.67 0.51
N GLU A 57 -7.67 -14.56 1.36
CA GLU A 57 -7.74 -14.42 2.81
C GLU A 57 -6.41 -14.04 3.47
N ASN A 58 -5.27 -14.21 2.79
CA ASN A 58 -3.96 -14.04 3.41
C ASN A 58 -3.14 -12.89 2.83
N SER A 59 -2.93 -12.93 1.51
CA SER A 59 -2.12 -11.92 0.82
C SER A 59 -2.43 -11.86 -0.66
N PHE A 60 -2.22 -10.68 -1.25
CA PHE A 60 -2.49 -10.46 -2.67
C PHE A 60 -1.38 -9.65 -3.34
N ILE A 61 -1.28 -9.80 -4.64
CA ILE A 61 -0.51 -8.93 -5.51
C ILE A 61 -1.51 -8.17 -6.40
N MET A 62 -1.42 -6.84 -6.36
CA MET A 62 -2.10 -5.95 -7.29
C MET A 62 -1.13 -5.56 -8.38
N PHE A 63 -1.52 -5.70 -9.62
CA PHE A 63 -0.77 -5.24 -10.77
C PHE A 63 -1.33 -3.93 -11.30
N ARG A 64 -0.49 -3.10 -11.87
CA ARG A 64 -0.87 -2.02 -12.76
C ARG A 64 -0.66 -2.52 -14.17
N VAL A 65 -1.74 -2.64 -14.92
CA VAL A 65 -1.77 -3.12 -16.30
C VAL A 65 -2.19 -1.97 -17.21
N CYS A 66 -1.28 -1.55 -18.10
CA CYS A 66 -1.49 -0.41 -18.97
C CYS A 66 -1.77 -0.87 -20.40
N ASP A 67 -2.98 -0.58 -20.89
CA ASP A 67 -3.32 -0.64 -22.32
C ASP A 67 -2.90 0.69 -22.95
N VAL A 68 -1.70 0.71 -23.50
CA VAL A 68 -1.11 1.92 -24.10
C VAL A 68 -1.92 2.41 -25.31
N ILE A 69 -2.53 1.48 -26.05
CA ILE A 69 -3.31 1.80 -27.26
C ILE A 69 -4.62 2.52 -26.91
N LYS A 70 -5.29 2.06 -25.83
CA LYS A 70 -6.56 2.64 -25.37
C LYS A 70 -6.40 3.75 -24.34
N ASP A 71 -5.17 4.03 -23.89
CA ASP A 71 -4.86 4.97 -22.81
C ASP A 71 -5.59 4.65 -21.48
N ILE A 72 -5.66 3.34 -21.14
CA ILE A 72 -6.41 2.82 -19.98
C ILE A 72 -5.48 2.04 -19.05
N GLN A 73 -5.70 2.20 -17.74
CA GLN A 73 -5.06 1.41 -16.68
C GLN A 73 -6.06 0.52 -15.97
N TYR A 74 -5.68 -0.74 -15.75
CA TYR A 74 -6.40 -1.71 -14.92
C TYR A 74 -5.55 -2.05 -13.70
N PHE A 75 -6.23 -2.39 -12.59
CA PHE A 75 -5.57 -2.76 -11.34
C PHE A 75 -6.05 -4.15 -10.86
N PRO A 76 -5.75 -5.22 -11.62
CA PRO A 76 -6.18 -6.56 -11.24
C PRO A 76 -5.47 -7.06 -9.98
N VAL A 77 -6.26 -7.69 -9.12
CA VAL A 77 -5.82 -8.29 -7.85
C VAL A 77 -5.83 -9.81 -7.97
N PHE A 78 -4.74 -10.45 -7.60
CA PHE A 78 -4.59 -11.90 -7.59
C PHE A 78 -4.01 -12.37 -6.25
N SER A 79 -4.36 -13.59 -5.85
CA SER A 79 -3.72 -14.20 -4.68
C SER A 79 -2.19 -14.25 -4.88
N GLU A 80 -1.45 -14.26 -3.78
CA GLU A 80 0.01 -14.37 -3.80
C GLU A 80 0.51 -15.49 -4.71
N THR A 81 -0.09 -16.68 -4.60
CA THR A 81 0.29 -17.85 -5.40
C THR A 81 0.13 -17.60 -6.90
N VAL A 82 -0.99 -17.00 -7.31
CA VAL A 82 -1.26 -16.69 -8.73
C VAL A 82 -0.32 -15.59 -9.21
N GLY A 83 -0.21 -14.49 -8.46
CA GLY A 83 0.63 -13.36 -8.85
C GLY A 83 2.11 -13.73 -8.98
N ARG A 84 2.64 -14.56 -8.07
CA ARG A 84 4.02 -15.06 -8.17
C ARG A 84 4.26 -15.92 -9.42
N LYS A 85 3.28 -16.77 -9.80
CA LYS A 85 3.36 -17.55 -11.04
C LYS A 85 3.38 -16.64 -12.28
N MET A 86 2.57 -15.60 -12.30
CA MET A 86 2.54 -14.62 -13.39
C MET A 86 3.88 -13.88 -13.50
N LEU A 87 4.41 -13.35 -12.39
CA LEU A 87 5.71 -12.68 -12.35
C LEU A 87 6.86 -13.57 -12.85
N LYS A 88 6.87 -14.84 -12.40
CA LYS A 88 7.86 -15.83 -12.88
C LYS A 88 7.76 -16.02 -14.39
N SER A 89 6.56 -16.14 -14.94
CA SER A 89 6.33 -16.34 -16.37
C SER A 89 6.75 -15.12 -17.20
N TRP A 90 6.70 -13.92 -16.63
CA TRP A 90 7.12 -12.68 -17.26
C TRP A 90 8.59 -12.35 -17.02
N ASN A 91 9.33 -13.24 -16.33
CA ASN A 91 10.72 -13.03 -15.91
C ASN A 91 10.89 -11.71 -15.11
N LYS A 92 9.89 -11.37 -14.29
CA LYS A 92 9.91 -10.19 -13.42
C LYS A 92 10.21 -10.59 -11.96
N PRO A 93 10.98 -9.77 -11.22
CA PRO A 93 11.25 -10.04 -9.82
C PRO A 93 9.98 -9.95 -8.99
N VAL A 94 9.88 -10.80 -7.97
CA VAL A 94 8.81 -10.70 -6.98
C VAL A 94 9.19 -9.59 -5.99
N PRO A 95 8.40 -8.53 -5.86
CA PRO A 95 8.69 -7.47 -4.90
C PRO A 95 8.58 -7.99 -3.46
N LYS A 96 9.13 -7.23 -2.54
CA LYS A 96 8.97 -7.53 -1.11
C LYS A 96 7.50 -7.35 -0.70
N LYS A 97 6.94 -8.37 -0.04
CA LYS A 97 5.61 -8.29 0.55
C LYS A 97 5.60 -7.19 1.64
N ARG A 98 4.64 -6.31 1.56
CA ARG A 98 4.37 -5.33 2.61
C ARG A 98 3.49 -5.99 3.66
N SER A 99 3.98 -5.99 4.89
CA SER A 99 3.22 -6.43 6.04
C SER A 99 3.27 -5.35 7.09
N ILE A 100 2.14 -5.03 7.69
CA ILE A 100 2.08 -4.15 8.85
C ILE A 100 2.44 -4.89 10.14
N PHE A 101 2.53 -6.22 10.08
CA PHE A 101 2.89 -7.06 11.22
C PHE A 101 4.40 -7.13 11.43
N ILE A 102 4.79 -7.29 12.68
CA ILE A 102 6.15 -7.73 13.02
C ILE A 102 6.23 -9.22 12.72
N GLU A 103 7.16 -9.61 11.88
CA GLU A 103 7.50 -11.02 11.72
C GLU A 103 8.16 -11.48 13.03
N ASP A 104 7.55 -12.46 13.72
CA ASP A 104 8.16 -13.14 14.87
C ASP A 104 9.28 -14.06 14.38
N ASN A 105 10.26 -13.46 13.72
CA ASN A 105 11.49 -14.17 13.43
C ASN A 105 12.28 -14.32 14.73
N ASN A 106 12.25 -15.50 15.34
CA ASN A 106 13.21 -15.96 16.35
C ASN A 106 14.67 -16.00 15.82
N GLY A 107 14.98 -15.20 14.83
CA GLY A 107 16.29 -14.97 14.27
C GLY A 107 16.70 -13.52 14.46
N VAL A 108 17.74 -13.33 15.23
CA VAL A 108 18.44 -12.06 15.47
C VAL A 108 18.58 -11.26 14.17
N GLY A 109 17.57 -10.46 13.86
CA GLY A 109 17.63 -9.45 12.82
C GLY A 109 18.47 -8.29 13.33
N ARG A 110 19.79 -8.41 13.24
CA ARG A 110 20.70 -7.27 13.34
C ARG A 110 20.19 -6.21 12.36
N GLY A 111 19.69 -5.11 12.92
CA GLY A 111 19.49 -3.89 12.17
C GLY A 111 20.79 -3.59 11.43
N ASN A 112 20.76 -3.71 10.12
CA ASN A 112 21.88 -3.35 9.29
C ASN A 112 21.97 -1.83 9.29
N GLY A 113 22.62 -1.29 10.31
CA GLY A 113 23.17 0.04 10.33
C GLY A 113 24.32 0.06 9.33
N GLY A 114 23.98 0.20 8.06
CA GLY A 114 24.96 0.43 7.02
C GLY A 114 25.66 1.76 7.28
N THR A 115 26.80 1.72 7.92
CA THR A 115 27.83 2.77 7.87
C THR A 115 28.46 2.73 6.48
N GLY A 116 27.70 3.19 5.47
CA GLY A 116 28.17 3.47 4.12
C GLY A 116 28.39 4.96 3.97
N ASN A 117 29.64 5.34 3.90
CA ASN A 117 30.07 6.68 3.50
C ASN A 117 29.58 6.92 2.05
N GLY A 118 28.69 7.87 1.86
CA GLY A 118 28.24 8.28 0.53
C GLY A 118 26.71 8.42 0.44
N ASN A 119 26.23 9.64 0.42
CA ASN A 119 24.84 10.06 0.25
C ASN A 119 23.94 9.84 1.49
N LYS A 120 23.91 10.84 2.35
CA LYS A 120 22.90 10.94 3.41
C LYS A 120 21.53 11.09 2.76
N ASN A 121 20.81 9.97 2.56
CA ASN A 121 19.39 10.03 2.28
C ASN A 121 18.74 10.94 3.31
N ASN A 122 17.91 11.86 2.86
CA ASN A 122 17.20 12.74 3.78
C ASN A 122 16.31 11.86 4.69
N VAL A 123 16.57 11.92 6.01
CA VAL A 123 15.87 11.08 7.01
C VAL A 123 14.37 11.36 6.99
N GLU A 124 13.98 12.62 6.82
CA GLU A 124 12.57 13.05 6.76
C GLU A 124 11.88 12.49 5.51
N ASN A 125 12.55 12.52 4.36
CA ASN A 125 12.07 11.94 3.12
C ASN A 125 11.78 10.44 3.30
N SER A 126 12.75 9.70 3.83
CA SER A 126 12.58 8.26 4.10
C SER A 126 11.42 7.99 5.08
N LYS A 127 11.30 8.80 6.13
CA LYS A 127 10.21 8.66 7.11
C LYS A 127 8.84 9.00 6.52
N LEU A 128 8.73 10.05 5.71
CA LEU A 128 7.46 10.41 5.09
C LEU A 128 7.00 9.35 4.08
N ARG A 129 7.90 8.81 3.27
CA ARG A 129 7.61 7.68 2.38
C ARG A 129 7.14 6.47 3.17
N SER A 130 7.82 6.15 4.27
CA SER A 130 7.43 5.04 5.15
C SER A 130 6.05 5.25 5.77
N LEU A 131 5.72 6.48 6.18
CA LEU A 131 4.40 6.82 6.72
C LEU A 131 3.31 6.67 5.65
N ILE A 132 3.55 7.16 4.43
CA ILE A 132 2.60 7.04 3.32
C ILE A 132 2.33 5.56 3.02
N LEU A 133 3.37 4.74 2.91
CA LEU A 133 3.22 3.31 2.64
C LEU A 133 2.49 2.58 3.78
N PHE A 134 2.80 2.92 5.03
CA PHE A 134 2.15 2.32 6.19
C PHE A 134 0.67 2.69 6.26
N ALA A 135 0.34 3.98 6.10
CA ALA A 135 -1.04 4.46 6.05
C ALA A 135 -1.82 3.80 4.91
N ARG A 136 -1.21 3.71 3.72
CA ARG A 136 -1.80 3.01 2.57
C ARG A 136 -2.09 1.55 2.86
N SER A 137 -1.14 0.81 3.45
CA SER A 137 -1.36 -0.59 3.79
C SER A 137 -2.54 -0.74 4.76
N LEU A 138 -2.67 0.15 5.76
CA LEU A 138 -3.83 0.16 6.66
C LEU A 138 -5.13 0.46 5.92
N MET A 139 -5.13 1.44 5.01
CA MET A 139 -6.31 1.78 4.19
C MET A 139 -6.75 0.60 3.32
N ILE A 140 -5.81 -0.05 2.63
CA ILE A 140 -6.09 -1.24 1.81
C ILE A 140 -6.64 -2.39 2.66
N LEU A 141 -6.05 -2.62 3.83
CA LEU A 141 -6.47 -3.71 4.72
C LEU A 141 -7.84 -3.48 5.33
N HIS A 142 -8.30 -2.24 5.43
CA HIS A 142 -9.63 -1.91 5.93
C HIS A 142 -10.73 -2.11 4.86
N ILE A 143 -10.40 -1.94 3.58
CA ILE A 143 -11.35 -2.00 2.46
C ILE A 143 -11.29 -3.40 1.84
N ASN A 144 -12.47 -4.00 1.59
CA ASN A 144 -12.56 -5.31 0.93
C ASN A 144 -12.24 -5.26 -0.58
N ASP A 145 -12.22 -4.07 -1.16
CA ASP A 145 -11.84 -3.81 -2.56
C ASP A 145 -10.62 -2.89 -2.60
N PRO A 146 -9.39 -3.44 -2.62
CA PRO A 146 -8.18 -2.66 -2.59
C PRO A 146 -8.04 -1.79 -3.85
N GLN A 147 -7.84 -0.50 -3.63
CA GLN A 147 -7.65 0.48 -4.70
C GLN A 147 -6.16 0.84 -4.84
N PRO A 148 -5.69 1.24 -6.03
CA PRO A 148 -4.34 1.76 -6.20
C PRO A 148 -4.14 3.05 -5.39
N MET A 149 -2.88 3.37 -5.08
CA MET A 149 -2.57 4.67 -4.50
C MET A 149 -2.91 5.76 -5.52
N ASN A 150 -3.64 6.77 -5.10
CA ASN A 150 -4.07 7.86 -5.95
C ASN A 150 -3.92 9.22 -5.28
N GLY A 151 -4.24 10.30 -6.03
CA GLY A 151 -4.27 11.68 -5.54
C GLY A 151 -2.95 12.14 -4.90
N MET A 152 -3.05 13.04 -3.96
CA MET A 152 -1.93 13.71 -3.29
C MET A 152 -0.92 12.74 -2.65
N LEU A 153 -1.37 11.64 -2.06
CA LEU A 153 -0.47 10.66 -1.44
C LEU A 153 0.45 10.01 -2.48
N LYS A 154 -0.10 9.68 -3.67
CA LYS A 154 0.68 9.13 -4.78
C LYS A 154 1.69 10.14 -5.29
N GLU A 155 1.26 11.36 -5.55
CA GLU A 155 2.13 12.44 -6.05
C GLU A 155 3.32 12.72 -5.11
N ILE A 156 3.04 12.83 -3.81
CA ILE A 156 4.09 13.02 -2.81
C ILE A 156 5.02 11.81 -2.77
N TYR A 157 4.48 10.60 -2.74
CA TYR A 157 5.29 9.38 -2.68
C TYR A 157 6.21 9.24 -3.90
N GLU A 158 5.68 9.35 -5.11
CA GLU A 158 6.43 9.22 -6.36
C GLU A 158 7.52 10.30 -6.47
N LYS A 159 7.19 11.55 -6.12
CA LYS A 159 8.15 12.64 -6.08
C LYS A 159 9.32 12.35 -5.13
N LEU A 160 9.02 11.92 -3.90
CA LEU A 160 10.04 11.62 -2.90
C LEU A 160 10.85 10.37 -3.24
N GLU A 161 10.25 9.42 -3.95
CA GLU A 161 10.93 8.22 -4.43
C GLU A 161 11.93 8.53 -5.55
N LEU A 162 11.53 9.37 -6.50
CA LEU A 162 12.40 9.83 -7.58
C LEU A 162 13.55 10.71 -7.07
N HIS A 163 13.34 11.43 -5.98
CA HIS A 163 14.29 12.39 -5.43
C HIS A 163 14.57 12.13 -3.95
N PRO A 164 15.25 11.03 -3.59
CA PRO A 164 15.45 10.61 -2.20
C PRO A 164 16.27 11.58 -1.35
N TYR A 165 16.96 12.54 -1.99
CA TYR A 165 17.77 13.56 -1.31
C TYR A 165 17.03 14.90 -1.09
N TRP A 166 15.85 15.06 -1.67
CA TRP A 166 15.09 16.30 -1.52
C TRP A 166 14.56 16.43 -0.11
N ASN A 167 14.58 17.65 0.39
CA ASN A 167 13.94 17.97 1.65
C ASN A 167 12.43 17.84 1.53
N VAL A 168 11.84 17.25 2.55
CA VAL A 168 10.39 17.22 2.70
C VAL A 168 9.90 18.64 2.95
N ARG A 169 8.86 19.05 2.25
CA ARG A 169 8.21 20.34 2.48
C ARG A 169 7.14 20.18 3.56
N ASN A 170 7.01 21.18 4.44
CA ASN A 170 6.06 21.13 5.55
C ASN A 170 4.62 20.82 5.09
N TYR A 171 4.19 21.39 3.96
CA TYR A 171 2.85 21.12 3.42
C TYR A 171 2.65 19.66 2.97
N GLU A 172 3.70 18.93 2.59
CA GLU A 172 3.63 17.51 2.23
C GLU A 172 3.35 16.66 3.46
N VAL A 173 3.97 17.00 4.60
CA VAL A 173 3.67 16.36 5.88
C VAL A 173 2.22 16.63 6.29
N LYS A 174 1.78 17.89 6.18
CA LYS A 174 0.39 18.29 6.44
C LYS A 174 -0.61 17.53 5.55
N ALA A 175 -0.33 17.40 4.26
CA ALA A 175 -1.21 16.70 3.31
C ALA A 175 -1.35 15.21 3.69
N VAL A 176 -0.25 14.54 4.05
CA VAL A 176 -0.28 13.15 4.53
C VAL A 176 -1.05 13.05 5.85
N ASN A 177 -0.82 13.96 6.79
CA ASN A 177 -1.57 14.02 8.04
C ASN A 177 -3.08 14.16 7.79
N THR A 178 -3.48 15.05 6.89
CA THR A 178 -4.90 15.27 6.52
C THR A 178 -5.52 14.03 5.89
N ALA A 179 -4.79 13.32 5.02
CA ALA A 179 -5.26 12.08 4.42
C ALA A 179 -5.49 10.99 5.48
N ILE A 180 -4.55 10.83 6.42
CA ILE A 180 -4.69 9.89 7.55
C ILE A 180 -5.88 10.28 8.42
N GLY A 181 -6.03 11.55 8.77
CA GLY A 181 -7.18 12.03 9.54
C GLY A 181 -8.51 11.81 8.83
N SER A 182 -8.55 11.96 7.49
CA SER A 182 -9.75 11.66 6.71
C SER A 182 -10.11 10.18 6.78
N PHE A 183 -9.11 9.31 6.60
CA PHE A 183 -9.28 7.87 6.73
C PHE A 183 -9.82 7.47 8.10
N LEU A 184 -9.21 7.95 9.19
CA LEU A 184 -9.64 7.65 10.56
C LEU A 184 -11.08 8.09 10.85
N ARG A 185 -11.53 9.21 10.28
CA ARG A 185 -12.88 9.74 10.52
C ARG A 185 -13.96 9.14 9.64
N LYS A 186 -13.64 8.81 8.39
CA LYS A 186 -14.63 8.42 7.39
C LYS A 186 -14.70 6.92 7.18
N ASP A 187 -13.54 6.30 7.09
CA ASP A 187 -13.45 4.91 6.61
C ASP A 187 -13.45 3.91 7.75
N ILE A 188 -12.95 4.31 8.94
CA ILE A 188 -12.85 3.42 10.11
C ILE A 188 -14.00 3.57 11.08
N ASN A 189 -14.95 4.45 10.87
CA ASN A 189 -16.07 4.65 11.80
C ASN A 189 -16.99 3.40 11.85
N VAL A 190 -16.40 2.26 12.21
CA VAL A 190 -17.05 0.98 12.43
C VAL A 190 -17.33 0.89 13.92
N GLN A 191 -18.58 0.94 14.31
CA GLN A 191 -19.05 0.72 15.68
C GLN A 191 -18.93 1.90 16.68
N ASN A 192 -19.01 3.16 16.24
CA ASN A 192 -18.91 4.34 17.12
C ASN A 192 -17.56 4.55 17.83
N GLU A 193 -16.49 3.92 17.39
CA GLU A 193 -15.16 4.17 17.92
C GLU A 193 -14.47 5.31 17.16
N ASN A 194 -14.26 6.43 17.84
CA ASN A 194 -13.55 7.60 17.30
C ASN A 194 -12.05 7.46 17.62
N PHE A 195 -11.26 7.03 16.64
CA PHE A 195 -9.80 7.01 16.79
C PHE A 195 -9.22 8.42 16.66
N GLN A 196 -8.52 8.86 17.69
CA GLN A 196 -7.90 10.19 17.69
C GLN A 196 -6.70 10.29 16.75
N ASN A 197 -5.98 9.19 16.58
CA ASN A 197 -4.79 9.10 15.74
C ASN A 197 -4.55 7.65 15.29
N LEU A 198 -3.55 7.50 14.42
CA LEU A 198 -3.18 6.21 13.86
C LEU A 198 -2.69 5.20 14.92
N GLN A 199 -2.09 5.68 16.02
CA GLN A 199 -1.61 4.84 17.09
C GLN A 199 -2.75 4.17 17.86
N ASP A 200 -3.84 4.90 18.12
CA ASP A 200 -5.04 4.37 18.76
C ASP A 200 -5.66 3.26 17.89
N TYR A 201 -5.73 3.50 16.60
CA TYR A 201 -6.23 2.50 15.64
C TYR A 201 -5.34 1.25 15.58
N ILE A 202 -4.03 1.42 15.57
CA ILE A 202 -3.07 0.31 15.63
C ILE A 202 -3.27 -0.52 16.89
N LEU A 203 -3.43 0.14 18.05
CA LEU A 203 -3.66 -0.54 19.31
C LEU A 203 -4.98 -1.33 19.30
N TYR A 204 -6.04 -0.73 18.76
CA TYR A 204 -7.32 -1.41 18.56
C TYR A 204 -7.17 -2.66 17.68
N LEU A 205 -6.50 -2.55 16.55
CA LEU A 205 -6.26 -3.70 15.67
C LEU A 205 -5.48 -4.82 16.36
N GLN A 206 -4.45 -4.47 17.14
CA GLN A 206 -3.66 -5.43 17.88
C GLN A 206 -4.48 -6.18 18.93
N THR A 207 -5.33 -5.45 19.65
CA THR A 207 -6.10 -5.99 20.78
C THR A 207 -7.33 -6.77 20.33
N ASN A 208 -8.08 -6.23 19.36
CA ASN A 208 -9.44 -6.70 19.05
C ASN A 208 -9.53 -7.49 17.73
N VAL A 209 -8.55 -7.35 16.84
CA VAL A 209 -8.66 -7.94 15.49
C VAL A 209 -7.62 -9.03 15.26
N THR A 210 -6.36 -8.79 15.60
CA THR A 210 -5.28 -9.64 15.11
C THR A 210 -4.61 -10.49 16.18
N GLY A 211 -4.54 -10.02 17.42
CA GLY A 211 -3.66 -10.57 18.45
C GLY A 211 -2.16 -10.50 18.11
N ARG A 212 -1.80 -10.03 16.90
CA ARG A 212 -0.42 -9.91 16.41
C ARG A 212 0.10 -8.50 16.63
N ARG A 213 1.40 -8.39 16.91
CA ARG A 213 2.06 -7.10 17.05
C ARG A 213 2.18 -6.42 15.69
N LEU A 214 1.75 -5.16 15.61
CA LEU A 214 1.94 -4.31 14.45
C LEU A 214 3.26 -3.56 14.56
N ARG A 215 3.84 -3.20 13.39
CA ARG A 215 5.08 -2.40 13.36
C ARG A 215 4.83 -1.06 14.04
N ASN A 216 5.60 -0.79 15.08
CA ASN A 216 5.67 0.53 15.67
C ASN A 216 6.73 1.35 14.94
N THR A 217 6.30 2.24 14.08
CA THR A 217 7.21 3.10 13.33
C THR A 217 7.28 4.45 14.02
N ASN A 218 8.51 4.88 14.34
CA ASN A 218 8.73 6.18 14.95
C ASN A 218 8.69 7.29 13.89
N PHE A 219 7.66 8.13 13.98
CA PHE A 219 7.45 9.31 13.14
C PHE A 219 7.68 10.65 13.89
N ASP A 220 8.40 10.67 15.01
CA ASP A 220 8.56 11.88 15.85
C ASP A 220 9.11 13.08 15.10
N THR A 221 10.02 12.88 14.15
CA THR A 221 10.54 13.98 13.32
C THR A 221 9.40 14.65 12.53
N LEU A 222 8.50 13.87 11.95
CA LEU A 222 7.36 14.40 11.19
C LEU A 222 6.30 15.01 12.12
N ARG A 223 6.08 14.43 13.31
CA ARG A 223 5.21 15.01 14.35
C ARG A 223 5.74 16.37 14.81
N ASN A 224 7.04 16.53 14.94
CA ASN A 224 7.65 17.81 15.31
C ASN A 224 7.43 18.87 14.23
N ILE A 225 7.54 18.53 12.95
CA ILE A 225 7.17 19.44 11.84
C ILE A 225 5.72 19.89 12.00
N MET A 226 4.78 18.97 12.21
CA MET A 226 3.37 19.33 12.40
C MET A 226 3.14 20.24 13.58
N ARG A 227 3.73 19.94 14.74
CA ARG A 227 3.58 20.74 15.96
C ARG A 227 4.18 22.14 15.85
N THR A 228 5.29 22.27 15.13
CA THR A 228 6.00 23.56 14.98
C THR A 228 5.35 24.43 13.92
N GLU A 229 5.04 23.87 12.76
CA GLU A 229 4.57 24.64 11.60
C GLU A 229 3.04 24.77 11.55
N TYR A 230 2.31 23.83 12.17
CA TYR A 230 0.84 23.78 12.17
C TYR A 230 0.28 23.52 13.57
N PRO A 231 0.57 24.37 14.58
CA PRO A 231 0.24 24.09 15.99
C PRO A 231 -1.27 23.99 16.28
N ALA A 232 -2.11 24.55 15.42
CA ALA A 232 -3.57 24.44 15.53
C ALA A 232 -4.16 23.15 14.90
N GLU A 233 -3.34 22.39 14.19
CA GLU A 233 -3.80 21.17 13.51
C GLU A 233 -3.63 19.95 14.40
N GLN A 234 -4.61 19.06 14.38
CA GLN A 234 -4.48 17.75 15.02
C GLN A 234 -3.46 16.89 14.28
N VAL A 235 -2.60 16.20 15.02
CA VAL A 235 -1.65 15.23 14.47
C VAL A 235 -2.24 13.83 14.54
N TYR A 236 -2.41 13.19 13.39
CA TYR A 236 -3.09 11.89 13.26
C TYR A 236 -2.14 10.68 13.18
N PHE A 237 -0.83 10.87 13.14
CA PHE A 237 0.16 9.78 13.06
C PHE A 237 1.20 9.81 14.16
#